data_366edf7148ca79ec9c2689a90f9a265b
#
_entry.id   366edf7148ca79ec9c2689a90f9a265b
#
_cell.length_a   1.000
_cell.length_b   1.000
_cell.length_c   1.000
_cell.angle_alpha   90.00
_cell.angle_beta   90.00
_cell.angle_gamma   90.00
#
_symmetry.space_group_name_H-M   'P 1'
#
loop_
_entity.id
_entity.type
_entity.pdbx_description
1 polymer ?
#
loop_
_entity_poly.entity_id
_entity_poly.type
_entity_poly.pdbx_seq_one_letter_code
_entity_poly.pdbx_strand_id
1 'polypeptide(L)'
;MENQPTLRETKKHGAAWFPFNIYPCAIPQDFTQVALHWQDSMELVFVKKGRGIVQAGLTSYTAAAGDIYVFAPGVLHALRQLDNERMEYENIIFDLELLGGSGDVAAEKYLLPLQSGRLALPMRLTPDDWSYDWAANCLRAAEEFNKIKDIGYELL
;
A
#
# COMPACT_ATOMS: atom_id res chain seq x y z
N MET A 1 -20.38 22.36 16.93
CA MET A 1 -19.47 21.20 16.89
C MET A 1 -18.71 21.27 15.57
N GLU A 2 -17.44 21.62 15.62
CA GLU A 2 -16.60 21.53 14.43
C GLU A 2 -16.52 20.05 14.05
N ASN A 3 -16.90 19.71 12.81
CA ASN A 3 -16.71 18.40 12.24
C ASN A 3 -15.19 18.15 12.17
N GLN A 4 -14.67 17.36 13.12
CA GLN A 4 -13.30 16.87 12.97
C GLN A 4 -13.23 16.04 11.69
N PRO A 5 -12.29 16.32 10.79
CA PRO A 5 -12.14 15.53 9.58
C PRO A 5 -11.91 14.06 9.98
N THR A 6 -12.70 13.17 9.40
CA THR A 6 -12.47 11.73 9.61
C THR A 6 -11.11 11.33 9.03
N LEU A 7 -10.35 10.50 9.76
CA LEU A 7 -9.08 9.94 9.27
C LEU A 7 -9.29 8.83 8.23
N ARG A 8 -10.53 8.40 8.02
CA ARG A 8 -10.85 7.39 7.01
C ARG A 8 -10.82 8.01 5.62
N GLU A 9 -9.97 7.48 4.75
CA GLU A 9 -10.01 7.77 3.33
C GLU A 9 -11.14 6.99 2.65
N THR A 10 -11.96 7.68 1.89
CA THR A 10 -13.11 7.09 1.18
C THR A 10 -12.90 6.99 -0.32
N LYS A 11 -11.75 7.44 -0.82
CA LYS A 11 -11.40 7.36 -2.24
C LYS A 11 -11.38 5.90 -2.69
N LYS A 12 -12.01 5.62 -3.83
CA LYS A 12 -11.95 4.32 -4.49
C LYS A 12 -10.75 4.26 -5.42
N HIS A 13 -10.07 3.12 -5.43
CA HIS A 13 -8.89 2.88 -6.23
C HIS A 13 -9.18 1.83 -7.29
N GLY A 14 -8.79 2.11 -8.54
CA GLY A 14 -9.11 1.24 -9.67
C GLY A 14 -10.58 1.29 -10.07
N ALA A 15 -11.01 0.30 -10.82
CA ALA A 15 -12.40 0.14 -11.26
C ALA A 15 -13.19 -0.70 -10.24
N ALA A 16 -14.53 -0.51 -10.19
CA ALA A 16 -15.38 -1.26 -9.25
C ALA A 16 -15.27 -2.79 -9.44
N TRP A 17 -15.09 -3.25 -10.66
CA TRP A 17 -14.94 -4.66 -11.02
C TRP A 17 -13.47 -5.16 -10.90
N PHE A 18 -12.49 -4.23 -10.82
CA PHE A 18 -11.08 -4.52 -10.61
C PHE A 18 -10.47 -3.43 -9.69
N PRO A 19 -10.70 -3.55 -8.37
CA PRO A 19 -10.28 -2.55 -7.38
C PRO A 19 -8.78 -2.67 -7.07
N PHE A 20 -7.96 -2.26 -8.04
CA PHE A 20 -6.50 -2.31 -7.98
C PHE A 20 -5.91 -1.12 -8.73
N ASN A 21 -4.92 -0.47 -8.14
CA ASN A 21 -4.12 0.53 -8.85
C ASN A 21 -2.71 0.64 -8.26
N ILE A 22 -1.79 1.14 -9.09
CA ILE A 22 -0.43 1.50 -8.69
C ILE A 22 -0.20 2.96 -9.04
N TYR A 23 0.25 3.73 -8.05
CA TYR A 23 0.56 5.14 -8.18
C TYR A 23 2.05 5.37 -7.97
N PRO A 24 2.81 5.79 -9.00
CA PRO A 24 4.16 6.31 -8.79
C PRO A 24 4.08 7.66 -8.10
N CYS A 25 4.80 7.81 -7.00
CA CYS A 25 4.75 8.99 -6.13
C CYS A 25 6.16 9.48 -5.81
N ALA A 26 6.30 10.79 -5.62
CA ALA A 26 7.53 11.41 -5.17
C ALA A 26 7.24 12.50 -4.12
N ILE A 27 7.91 12.40 -2.97
CA ILE A 27 7.91 13.42 -1.93
C ILE A 27 9.27 14.12 -1.96
N PRO A 28 9.33 15.47 -2.05
CA PRO A 28 8.23 16.43 -1.98
C PRO A 28 7.66 16.89 -3.34
N GLN A 29 8.05 16.27 -4.48
CA GLN A 29 7.73 16.78 -5.81
C GLN A 29 6.23 16.76 -6.13
N ASP A 30 5.55 15.63 -5.85
CA ASP A 30 4.11 15.50 -6.12
C ASP A 30 3.28 16.11 -4.99
N PHE A 31 3.73 15.92 -3.76
CA PHE A 31 3.15 16.48 -2.54
C PHE A 31 4.18 16.42 -1.41
N THR A 32 4.03 17.29 -0.41
CA THR A 32 5.00 17.38 0.71
C THR A 32 4.82 16.26 1.73
N GLN A 33 3.61 15.78 1.87
CA GLN A 33 3.27 14.70 2.81
C GLN A 33 1.97 14.01 2.41
N VAL A 34 1.81 12.78 2.87
CA VAL A 34 0.53 12.08 2.96
C VAL A 34 0.12 12.14 4.43
N ALA A 35 -0.97 12.85 4.71
CA ALA A 35 -1.46 13.04 6.08
C ALA A 35 -1.90 11.71 6.70
N LEU A 36 -1.88 11.65 8.02
CA LEU A 36 -2.32 10.46 8.76
C LEU A 36 -3.76 10.08 8.38
N HIS A 37 -3.92 8.85 7.91
CA HIS A 37 -5.21 8.30 7.50
C HIS A 37 -5.22 6.77 7.60
N TRP A 38 -6.38 6.17 7.38
CA TRP A 38 -6.58 4.75 7.18
C TRP A 38 -7.65 4.52 6.11
N GLN A 39 -7.69 3.34 5.54
CA GLN A 39 -8.63 2.97 4.49
C GLN A 39 -9.07 1.50 4.62
N ASP A 40 -10.10 1.11 3.89
CA ASP A 40 -10.61 -0.26 3.87
C ASP A 40 -9.82 -1.19 2.94
N SER A 41 -9.04 -0.62 2.06
CA SER A 41 -8.19 -1.34 1.11
C SER A 41 -6.85 -1.72 1.73
N MET A 42 -6.21 -2.71 1.14
CA MET A 42 -4.79 -3.02 1.36
C MET A 42 -3.93 -1.99 0.65
N GLU A 43 -2.87 -1.51 1.30
CA GLU A 43 -1.91 -0.60 0.70
C GLU A 43 -0.49 -1.07 0.94
N LEU A 44 0.31 -1.06 -0.12
CA LEU A 44 1.72 -1.38 -0.08
C LEU A 44 2.52 -0.20 -0.62
N VAL A 45 3.54 0.21 0.11
CA VAL A 45 4.48 1.24 -0.31
C VAL A 45 5.83 0.59 -0.60
N PHE A 46 6.24 0.62 -1.85
CA PHE A 46 7.55 0.11 -2.26
C PHE A 46 8.48 1.29 -2.57
N VAL A 47 9.44 1.54 -1.70
CA VAL A 47 10.40 2.65 -1.86
C VAL A 47 11.41 2.29 -2.94
N LYS A 48 11.47 3.11 -3.99
CA LYS A 48 12.31 2.88 -5.16
C LYS A 48 13.64 3.65 -5.12
N LYS A 49 13.60 4.90 -4.61
CA LYS A 49 14.77 5.77 -4.52
C LYS A 49 14.68 6.70 -3.33
N GLY A 50 15.84 7.05 -2.80
CA GLY A 50 15.97 8.06 -1.76
C GLY A 50 15.48 7.61 -0.39
N ARG A 51 15.12 8.59 0.43
CA ARG A 51 14.75 8.38 1.83
C ARG A 51 13.58 9.29 2.22
N GLY A 52 12.81 8.84 3.19
CA GLY A 52 11.67 9.58 3.75
C GLY A 52 11.30 9.06 5.13
N ILE A 53 10.22 9.57 5.69
CA ILE A 53 9.64 9.06 6.93
C ILE A 53 8.31 8.39 6.60
N VAL A 54 8.15 7.17 7.07
CA VAL A 54 6.90 6.41 7.01
C VAL A 54 6.43 6.11 8.43
N GLN A 55 5.23 6.56 8.75
CA GLN A 55 4.55 6.18 9.98
C GLN A 55 3.61 5.01 9.67
N ALA A 56 3.76 3.93 10.41
CA ALA A 56 2.90 2.74 10.35
C ALA A 56 2.35 2.47 11.76
N GLY A 57 1.05 2.63 11.94
CA GLY A 57 0.44 2.64 13.26
C GLY A 57 1.02 3.76 14.13
N LEU A 58 1.62 3.39 15.26
CA LEU A 58 2.24 4.32 16.21
C LEU A 58 3.76 4.46 16.02
N THR A 59 4.35 3.70 15.09
CA THR A 59 5.80 3.68 14.88
C THR A 59 6.18 4.45 13.63
N SER A 60 7.19 5.31 13.74
CA SER A 60 7.79 6.02 12.60
C SER A 60 9.12 5.38 12.23
N TYR A 61 9.31 5.18 10.93
CA TYR A 61 10.51 4.59 10.35
C TYR A 61 11.19 5.60 9.42
N THR A 62 12.53 5.60 9.42
CA THR A 62 13.28 6.18 8.32
C THR A 62 13.28 5.19 7.17
N ALA A 63 12.53 5.49 6.13
CA ALA A 63 12.43 4.65 4.94
C ALA A 63 13.61 4.88 4.01
N ALA A 64 14.08 3.83 3.38
CA ALA A 64 15.15 3.85 2.39
C ALA A 64 14.77 3.03 1.15
N ALA A 65 15.48 3.27 0.03
CA ALA A 65 15.28 2.52 -1.20
C ALA A 65 15.37 1.00 -0.95
N GLY A 66 14.39 0.27 -1.44
CA GLY A 66 14.23 -1.17 -1.22
C GLY A 66 13.23 -1.52 -0.13
N ASP A 67 12.93 -0.64 0.82
CA ASP A 67 11.96 -0.93 1.88
C ASP A 67 10.55 -1.11 1.30
N ILE A 68 9.82 -2.06 1.88
CA ILE A 68 8.40 -2.31 1.60
C ILE A 68 7.62 -2.09 2.89
N TYR A 69 6.59 -1.25 2.82
CA TYR A 69 5.64 -1.04 3.92
C TYR A 69 4.31 -1.66 3.56
N VAL A 70 3.66 -2.27 4.54
CA VAL A 70 2.41 -3.03 4.39
C VAL A 70 1.38 -2.45 5.34
N PHE A 71 0.33 -1.84 4.78
CA PHE A 71 -0.78 -1.29 5.55
C PHE A 71 -2.04 -2.13 5.28
N ALA A 72 -2.34 -3.00 6.22
CA ALA A 72 -3.58 -3.76 6.19
C ALA A 72 -4.79 -2.81 6.37
N PRO A 73 -6.00 -3.22 5.96
CA PRO A 73 -7.21 -2.43 6.18
C PRO A 73 -7.32 -1.92 7.61
N GLY A 74 -7.62 -0.64 7.78
CA GLY A 74 -7.77 0.01 9.08
C GLY A 74 -6.47 0.47 9.76
N VAL A 75 -5.30 0.18 9.20
CA VAL A 75 -4.02 0.61 9.78
C VAL A 75 -3.77 2.09 9.49
N LEU A 76 -3.59 2.88 10.55
CA LEU A 76 -3.19 4.28 10.44
C LEU A 76 -1.78 4.40 9.87
N HIS A 77 -1.60 5.26 8.87
CA HIS A 77 -0.29 5.50 8.27
C HIS A 77 -0.17 6.91 7.71
N ALA A 78 1.05 7.36 7.56
CA ALA A 78 1.41 8.66 7.00
C ALA A 78 2.80 8.59 6.37
N LEU A 79 3.05 9.44 5.39
CA LEU A 79 4.36 9.59 4.76
C LEU A 79 4.76 11.06 4.73
N ARG A 80 6.02 11.36 4.96
CA ARG A 80 6.53 12.73 4.90
C ARG A 80 7.98 12.79 4.50
N GLN A 81 8.41 13.96 4.11
CA GLN A 81 9.80 14.23 3.77
C GLN A 81 10.72 14.06 5.00
N LEU A 82 11.89 13.45 4.79
CA LEU A 82 12.99 13.45 5.73
C LEU A 82 13.92 14.62 5.38
N ASP A 83 14.02 15.61 6.27
CA ASP A 83 14.85 16.81 6.09
C ASP A 83 14.65 17.43 4.68
N ASN A 84 15.73 17.54 3.89
CA ASN A 84 15.70 18.01 2.51
C ASN A 84 15.84 16.87 1.48
N GLU A 85 15.66 15.62 1.92
CA GLU A 85 15.79 14.46 1.04
C GLU A 85 14.53 14.25 0.18
N ARG A 86 14.69 13.49 -0.88
CA ARG A 86 13.62 13.05 -1.78
C ARG A 86 13.39 11.57 -1.61
N MET A 87 12.13 11.16 -1.66
CA MET A 87 11.73 9.76 -1.70
C MET A 87 10.81 9.50 -2.89
N GLU A 88 11.18 8.55 -3.73
CA GLU A 88 10.33 8.03 -4.79
C GLU A 88 9.84 6.63 -4.40
N TYR A 89 8.55 6.40 -4.51
CA TYR A 89 7.94 5.13 -4.17
C TYR A 89 6.77 4.80 -5.10
N GLU A 90 6.41 3.54 -5.14
CA GLU A 90 5.15 3.09 -5.73
C GLU A 90 4.16 2.75 -4.62
N ASN A 91 2.97 3.27 -4.78
CA ASN A 91 1.85 3.02 -3.89
C ASN A 91 0.89 2.05 -4.57
N ILE A 92 0.80 0.83 -4.04
CA ILE A 92 0.01 -0.26 -4.60
C ILE A 92 -1.20 -0.45 -3.69
N ILE A 93 -2.40 -0.20 -4.23
CA ILE A 93 -3.65 -0.24 -3.47
C ILE A 93 -4.62 -1.20 -4.13
N PHE A 94 -5.20 -2.10 -3.33
CA PHE A 94 -6.20 -3.05 -3.80
C PHE A 94 -7.14 -3.49 -2.67
N ASP A 95 -8.36 -3.87 -3.05
CA ASP A 95 -9.30 -4.48 -2.12
C ASP A 95 -9.01 -5.97 -1.95
N LEU A 96 -9.08 -6.47 -0.72
CA LEU A 96 -8.80 -7.87 -0.43
C LEU A 96 -9.77 -8.83 -1.15
N GLU A 97 -10.97 -8.38 -1.48
CA GLU A 97 -11.94 -9.14 -2.27
C GLU A 97 -11.40 -9.56 -3.65
N LEU A 98 -10.41 -8.82 -4.17
CA LEU A 98 -9.72 -9.19 -5.41
C LEU A 98 -9.00 -10.54 -5.30
N LEU A 99 -8.55 -10.92 -4.10
CA LEU A 99 -7.80 -12.15 -3.86
C LEU A 99 -8.68 -13.35 -3.49
N GLY A 100 -9.93 -13.12 -3.14
CA GLY A 100 -10.87 -14.18 -2.80
C GLY A 100 -12.15 -13.64 -2.17
N GLY A 101 -13.23 -14.32 -2.37
CA GLY A 101 -14.55 -13.93 -1.92
C GLY A 101 -15.22 -14.91 -0.97
N SER A 102 -16.50 -14.69 -0.73
CA SER A 102 -17.34 -15.55 0.11
C SER A 102 -17.34 -17.00 -0.38
N GLY A 103 -17.14 -17.93 0.53
CA GLY A 103 -17.07 -19.37 0.24
C GLY A 103 -15.69 -19.90 -0.17
N ASP A 104 -14.69 -19.02 -0.26
CA ASP A 104 -13.30 -19.41 -0.46
C ASP A 104 -12.64 -19.69 0.89
N VAL A 105 -12.15 -20.91 1.09
CA VAL A 105 -11.50 -21.34 2.34
C VAL A 105 -10.26 -20.49 2.68
N ALA A 106 -9.49 -20.08 1.66
CA ALA A 106 -8.33 -19.23 1.87
C ALA A 106 -8.75 -17.81 2.28
N ALA A 107 -9.81 -17.29 1.69
CA ALA A 107 -10.38 -16.00 2.07
C ALA A 107 -10.88 -16.01 3.52
N GLU A 108 -11.60 -17.04 3.93
CA GLU A 108 -12.09 -17.18 5.30
C GLU A 108 -10.96 -17.32 6.31
N LYS A 109 -9.90 -18.04 5.95
CA LYS A 109 -8.76 -18.30 6.85
C LYS A 109 -7.80 -17.14 6.98
N TYR A 110 -7.57 -16.37 5.92
CA TYR A 110 -6.52 -15.36 5.86
C TYR A 110 -7.05 -13.94 5.59
N LEU A 111 -7.95 -13.78 4.62
CA LEU A 111 -8.36 -12.44 4.18
C LEU A 111 -9.37 -11.79 5.14
N LEU A 112 -10.37 -12.53 5.60
CA LEU A 112 -11.32 -12.02 6.58
C LEU A 112 -10.70 -11.66 7.92
N PRO A 113 -9.80 -12.50 8.51
CA PRO A 113 -9.06 -12.11 9.71
C PRO A 113 -8.15 -10.88 9.50
N LEU A 114 -7.54 -10.73 8.33
CA LEU A 114 -6.75 -9.55 7.98
C LEU A 114 -7.63 -8.31 7.87
N GLN A 115 -8.77 -8.41 7.17
CA GLN A 115 -9.75 -7.34 7.02
C GLN A 115 -10.30 -6.84 8.36
N SER A 116 -10.51 -7.74 9.32
CA SER A 116 -11.06 -7.45 10.65
C SER A 116 -10.00 -7.08 11.69
N GLY A 117 -8.72 -7.07 11.34
CA GLY A 117 -7.63 -6.79 12.26
C GLY A 117 -7.28 -7.92 13.23
N ARG A 118 -7.86 -9.13 13.05
CA ARG A 118 -7.54 -10.32 13.86
C ARG A 118 -6.25 -11.02 13.42
N LEU A 119 -5.81 -10.76 12.20
CA LEU A 119 -4.52 -11.19 11.67
C LEU A 119 -3.71 -9.94 11.33
N ALA A 120 -2.47 -9.88 11.80
CA ALA A 120 -1.55 -8.80 11.49
C ALA A 120 -0.43 -9.30 10.57
N LEU A 121 0.01 -8.42 9.67
CA LEU A 121 1.20 -8.62 8.85
C LEU A 121 2.34 -7.73 9.39
N PRO A 122 3.60 -8.09 9.15
CA PRO A 122 4.71 -7.16 9.37
C PRO A 122 4.45 -5.87 8.60
N MET A 123 4.55 -4.72 9.28
CA MET A 123 4.30 -3.42 8.65
C MET A 123 5.48 -2.93 7.81
N ARG A 124 6.66 -3.53 7.97
CA ARG A 124 7.87 -3.19 7.22
C ARG A 124 8.63 -4.45 6.85
N LEU A 125 9.08 -4.52 5.62
CA LEU A 125 10.06 -5.49 5.13
C LEU A 125 11.25 -4.74 4.55
N THR A 126 12.44 -5.14 4.95
CA THR A 126 13.69 -4.60 4.43
C THR A 126 14.43 -5.69 3.63
N PRO A 127 15.43 -5.34 2.81
CA PRO A 127 16.22 -6.34 2.09
C PRO A 127 16.90 -7.41 2.96
N ASP A 128 17.01 -7.17 4.27
CA ASP A 128 17.60 -8.14 5.21
C ASP A 128 16.59 -9.17 5.74
N ASP A 129 15.30 -8.99 5.48
CA ASP A 129 14.28 -9.92 5.92
C ASP A 129 14.24 -11.18 5.05
N TRP A 130 14.06 -12.34 5.66
CA TRP A 130 14.07 -13.62 4.97
C TRP A 130 13.01 -13.77 3.87
N SER A 131 11.89 -13.09 4.00
CA SER A 131 10.78 -13.11 3.04
C SER A 131 10.85 -12.00 1.99
N TYR A 132 11.85 -11.13 2.06
CA TYR A 132 11.92 -9.93 1.25
C TYR A 132 11.96 -10.22 -0.25
N ASP A 133 12.84 -11.10 -0.70
CA ASP A 133 13.01 -11.39 -2.12
C ASP A 133 11.72 -11.92 -2.76
N TRP A 134 11.00 -12.75 -2.02
CA TRP A 134 9.71 -13.25 -2.46
C TRP A 134 8.68 -12.11 -2.58
N ALA A 135 8.55 -11.28 -1.56
CA ALA A 135 7.63 -10.14 -1.56
C ALA A 135 7.97 -9.13 -2.67
N ALA A 136 9.24 -8.75 -2.79
CA ALA A 136 9.70 -7.82 -3.82
C ALA A 136 9.46 -8.34 -5.24
N ASN A 137 9.66 -9.63 -5.49
CA ASN A 137 9.39 -10.25 -6.78
C ASN A 137 7.89 -10.26 -7.11
N CYS A 138 7.02 -10.51 -6.12
CA CYS A 138 5.57 -10.40 -6.31
C CYS A 138 5.14 -8.97 -6.66
N LEU A 139 5.70 -7.96 -6.00
CA LEU A 139 5.41 -6.56 -6.28
C LEU A 139 5.89 -6.15 -7.68
N ARG A 140 7.08 -6.58 -8.09
CA ARG A 140 7.58 -6.34 -9.46
C ARG A 140 6.70 -7.01 -10.51
N ALA A 141 6.19 -8.21 -10.25
CA ALA A 141 5.23 -8.87 -11.13
C ALA A 141 3.91 -8.09 -11.22
N ALA A 142 3.41 -7.54 -10.11
CA ALA A 142 2.23 -6.68 -10.09
C ALA A 142 2.46 -5.37 -10.89
N GLU A 143 3.64 -4.76 -10.79
CA GLU A 143 4.03 -3.60 -11.59
C GLU A 143 3.99 -3.90 -13.10
N GLU A 144 4.54 -5.03 -13.52
CA GLU A 144 4.50 -5.46 -14.92
C GLU A 144 3.06 -5.73 -15.40
N PHE A 145 2.26 -6.41 -14.58
CA PHE A 145 0.84 -6.60 -14.86
C PHE A 145 0.10 -5.26 -15.02
N ASN A 146 0.37 -4.29 -14.18
CA ASN A 146 -0.27 -2.97 -14.24
C ASN A 146 0.02 -2.24 -15.56
N LYS A 147 1.20 -2.43 -16.15
CA LYS A 147 1.53 -1.88 -17.48
C LYS A 147 0.76 -2.56 -18.61
N ILE A 148 0.44 -3.84 -18.48
CA ILE A 148 -0.20 -4.65 -19.51
C ILE A 148 -1.73 -4.57 -19.44
N LYS A 149 -2.31 -4.41 -18.26
CA LYS A 149 -3.77 -4.41 -18.06
C LYS A 149 -4.49 -3.38 -18.91
N ASP A 150 -3.90 -2.20 -19.10
CA ASP A 150 -4.49 -1.12 -19.89
C ASP A 150 -4.43 -1.43 -21.39
N ILE A 151 -3.39 -2.15 -21.85
CA ILE A 151 -3.25 -2.58 -23.24
C ILE A 151 -4.30 -3.65 -23.59
N GLY A 152 -4.64 -4.53 -22.65
CA GLY A 152 -5.64 -5.57 -22.84
C GLY A 152 -7.06 -5.03 -23.11
N TYR A 153 -7.36 -3.82 -22.64
CA TYR A 153 -8.65 -3.16 -22.86
C TYR A 153 -8.78 -2.52 -24.24
N GLU A 154 -7.69 -2.03 -24.80
CA GLU A 154 -7.67 -1.43 -26.13
C GLU A 154 -7.81 -2.49 -27.24
N LEU A 155 -7.57 -3.76 -26.92
CA LEU A 155 -7.67 -4.89 -27.85
C LEU A 155 -9.00 -5.64 -27.79
N LEU A 156 -9.88 -5.30 -26.84
CA LEU A 156 -11.21 -5.85 -26.71
C LEU A 156 -12.28 -4.88 -27.22
#